data_74cbbe8f3fb3306ba096fa994a2168f9
#
_entry.id   74cbbe8f3fb3306ba096fa994a2168f9
#
_cell.length_a   1.000
_cell.length_b   1.000
_cell.length_c   1.000
_cell.angle_alpha   90.00
_cell.angle_beta   90.00
_cell.angle_gamma   90.00
#
_symmetry.space_group_name_H-M   'P 1'
#
loop_
_entity.id
_entity.type
_entity.pdbx_description
1 polymer ?
#
loop_
_entity_poly.entity_id
_entity_poly.type
_entity_poly.pdbx_seq_one_letter_code
_entity_poly.pdbx_strand_id
1 'polypeptide(L)'
;MTKIFYREYYDRNLIIIEGHSGYDVSGSDVVCAGVSALVCTLVNCLRDESSAERIQLLRDVVRSGYVCFEVESYDFAKERIKGVFDTCITGFLMLAEHYPQYITFE
;
A
#
# COMPACT_ATOMS: atom_id res chain seq x y z
N MET A 1 -3.07 -1.72 -15.83
CA MET A 1 -3.12 -0.52 -14.99
C MET A 1 -3.27 -0.92 -13.53
N THR A 2 -2.38 -0.46 -12.70
CA THR A 2 -2.47 -0.65 -11.25
C THR A 2 -3.15 0.58 -10.66
N LYS A 3 -4.17 0.35 -9.86
CA LYS A 3 -4.96 1.41 -9.22
C LYS A 3 -4.73 1.36 -7.72
N ILE A 4 -4.45 2.50 -7.13
CA ILE A 4 -4.24 2.63 -5.70
C ILE A 4 -5.30 3.56 -5.12
N PHE A 5 -6.04 3.04 -4.17
CA PHE A 5 -7.04 3.77 -3.41
C PHE A 5 -6.55 3.85 -1.97
N TYR A 6 -6.44 5.07 -1.42
CA TYR A 6 -5.99 5.28 -0.06
C TYR A 6 -6.86 6.31 0.64
N ARG A 7 -7.27 5.97 1.87
CA ARG A 7 -8.02 6.90 2.73
C ARG A 7 -7.47 6.86 4.14
N GLU A 8 -7.30 8.04 4.71
CA GLU A 8 -6.84 8.21 6.08
C GLU A 8 -7.96 8.83 6.90
N TYR A 9 -8.33 8.13 7.96
CA TYR A 9 -9.28 8.60 8.95
C TYR A 9 -8.54 8.87 10.27
N TYR A 10 -9.25 9.36 11.28
CA TYR A 10 -8.61 9.71 12.55
C TYR A 10 -7.80 8.58 13.16
N ASP A 11 -8.36 7.38 13.21
CA ASP A 11 -7.73 6.19 13.82
C ASP A 11 -7.60 5.02 12.85
N ARG A 12 -8.01 5.19 11.59
CA ARG A 12 -8.00 4.11 10.60
C ARG A 12 -7.35 4.54 9.31
N ASN A 13 -6.71 3.58 8.67
CA ASN A 13 -6.13 3.72 7.34
C ASN A 13 -6.64 2.57 6.48
N LEU A 14 -7.10 2.90 5.29
CA LEU A 14 -7.57 1.93 4.29
C LEU A 14 -6.76 2.10 3.02
N ILE A 15 -6.14 1.02 2.56
CA ILE A 15 -5.47 0.99 1.26
C ILE A 15 -5.95 -0.20 0.45
N ILE A 16 -6.26 0.05 -0.81
CA ILE A 16 -6.61 -0.98 -1.77
C ILE A 16 -5.73 -0.78 -2.99
N ILE A 17 -5.06 -1.85 -3.40
CA ILE A 17 -4.18 -1.87 -4.56
C ILE A 17 -4.67 -2.97 -5.46
N GLU A 18 -5.09 -2.64 -6.68
CA GLU A 18 -5.65 -3.63 -7.58
C GLU A 18 -5.16 -3.44 -9.01
N GLY A 19 -5.16 -4.56 -9.76
CA GLY A 19 -4.76 -4.61 -11.14
C GLY A 19 -3.32 -5.03 -11.33
N HIS A 20 -2.93 -5.08 -12.60
CA HIS A 20 -1.59 -5.42 -13.03
C HIS A 20 -1.10 -4.37 -14.02
N SER A 21 0.22 -4.14 -14.05
CA SER A 21 0.81 -3.14 -14.94
C SER A 21 0.91 -3.62 -16.40
N GLY A 22 0.67 -4.90 -16.67
CA GLY A 22 0.89 -5.52 -17.98
C GLY A 22 2.34 -5.98 -18.13
N TYR A 23 2.55 -7.09 -18.83
CA TYR A 23 3.84 -7.77 -18.81
C TYR A 23 4.68 -7.58 -20.05
N ASP A 24 4.07 -7.14 -21.14
CA ASP A 24 4.71 -7.20 -22.46
C ASP A 24 5.29 -5.87 -22.91
N VAL A 25 5.24 -4.84 -22.07
CA VAL A 25 5.67 -3.49 -22.42
C VAL A 25 6.90 -3.10 -21.61
N SER A 26 7.89 -2.56 -22.29
CA SER A 26 9.10 -2.02 -21.63
C SER A 26 8.71 -0.98 -20.58
N GLY A 27 9.21 -1.16 -19.38
CA GLY A 27 8.89 -0.30 -18.23
C GLY A 27 7.80 -0.85 -17.32
N SER A 28 6.90 -1.72 -17.81
CA SER A 28 5.85 -2.30 -16.97
C SER A 28 6.42 -3.25 -15.94
N ASP A 29 7.49 -3.99 -16.26
CA ASP A 29 8.16 -4.89 -15.33
C ASP A 29 8.78 -4.12 -14.18
N VAL A 30 9.35 -2.95 -14.46
CA VAL A 30 9.90 -2.06 -13.42
C VAL A 30 8.80 -1.59 -12.48
N VAL A 31 7.66 -1.19 -13.04
CA VAL A 31 6.50 -0.76 -12.25
C VAL A 31 5.97 -1.92 -11.40
N CYS A 32 5.80 -3.10 -11.98
CA CYS A 32 5.37 -4.30 -11.25
C CYS A 32 6.31 -4.62 -10.11
N ALA A 33 7.62 -4.59 -10.36
CA ALA A 33 8.63 -4.84 -9.32
C ALA A 33 8.58 -3.77 -8.23
N GLY A 34 8.46 -2.50 -8.60
CA GLY A 34 8.37 -1.39 -7.66
C GLY A 34 7.12 -1.48 -6.79
N VAL A 35 5.97 -1.71 -7.41
CA VAL A 35 4.70 -1.88 -6.69
C VAL A 35 4.78 -3.08 -5.76
N SER A 36 5.29 -4.21 -6.23
CA SER A 36 5.42 -5.42 -5.42
C SER A 36 6.33 -5.20 -4.22
N ALA A 37 7.45 -4.53 -4.40
CA ALA A 37 8.37 -4.23 -3.30
C ALA A 37 7.70 -3.35 -2.24
N LEU A 38 7.00 -2.30 -2.64
CA LEU A 38 6.30 -1.40 -1.72
C LEU A 38 5.15 -2.13 -1.01
N VAL A 39 4.39 -2.93 -1.74
CA VAL A 39 3.28 -3.72 -1.18
C VAL A 39 3.81 -4.71 -0.15
N CYS A 40 4.83 -5.50 -0.50
CA CYS A 40 5.40 -6.48 0.43
C CYS A 40 5.95 -5.80 1.68
N THR A 41 6.61 -4.66 1.51
CA THR A 41 7.14 -3.89 2.65
C THR A 41 6.01 -3.42 3.55
N LEU A 42 4.97 -2.82 2.98
CA LEU A 42 3.81 -2.34 3.75
C LEU A 42 3.11 -3.48 4.47
N VAL A 43 2.82 -4.57 3.76
CA VAL A 43 2.13 -5.74 4.32
C VAL A 43 2.90 -6.32 5.50
N ASN A 44 4.20 -6.56 5.31
CA ASN A 44 5.04 -7.12 6.38
C ASN A 44 5.13 -6.17 7.56
N CYS A 45 5.27 -4.88 7.30
CA CYS A 45 5.34 -3.87 8.36
C CYS A 45 4.03 -3.84 9.16
N LEU A 46 2.87 -3.84 8.49
CA LEU A 46 1.58 -3.79 9.18
C LEU A 46 1.31 -5.07 9.99
N ARG A 47 1.71 -6.22 9.48
CA ARG A 47 1.59 -7.48 10.23
C ARG A 47 2.48 -7.48 11.47
N ASP A 48 3.69 -6.92 11.37
CA ASP A 48 4.57 -6.76 12.53
C ASP A 48 3.98 -5.78 13.54
N GLU A 49 3.39 -4.68 13.09
CA GLU A 49 2.73 -3.72 13.96
C GLU A 49 1.53 -4.36 14.68
N SER A 50 0.79 -5.22 14.00
CA SER A 50 -0.31 -5.97 14.62
C SER A 50 0.20 -6.95 15.67
N SER A 51 1.28 -7.66 15.39
CA SER A 51 1.91 -8.58 16.34
C SER A 51 2.44 -7.86 17.57
N ALA A 52 2.90 -6.62 17.40
CA ALA A 52 3.36 -5.77 18.49
C ALA A 52 2.22 -5.06 19.23
N GLU A 53 0.97 -5.36 18.87
CA GLU A 53 -0.23 -4.78 19.49
C GLU A 53 -0.32 -3.26 19.38
N ARG A 54 0.14 -2.71 18.26
CA ARG A 54 0.02 -1.27 17.96
C ARG A 54 -1.19 -0.94 17.09
N ILE A 55 -1.67 -1.92 16.34
CA ILE A 55 -2.84 -1.81 15.47
C ILE A 55 -3.70 -3.05 15.58
N GLN A 56 -4.96 -2.92 15.14
CA GLN A 56 -5.81 -4.04 14.80
C GLN A 56 -5.94 -4.12 13.29
N LEU A 57 -5.76 -5.30 12.72
CA LEU A 57 -6.00 -5.55 11.30
C LEU A 57 -7.49 -5.83 11.11
N LEU A 58 -8.22 -4.85 10.58
CA LEU A 58 -9.64 -5.01 10.28
C LEU A 58 -9.85 -5.77 8.97
N ARG A 59 -8.92 -5.57 8.02
CA ARG A 59 -8.86 -6.34 6.78
C ARG A 59 -7.41 -6.61 6.44
N ASP A 60 -7.12 -7.83 6.03
CA ASP A 60 -5.79 -8.28 5.59
C ASP A 60 -6.01 -9.26 4.44
N VAL A 61 -6.11 -8.74 3.23
CA VAL A 61 -6.33 -9.54 2.02
C VAL A 61 -5.18 -9.32 1.08
N VAL A 62 -4.47 -10.39 0.74
CA VAL A 62 -3.37 -10.36 -0.21
C VAL A 62 -3.56 -11.51 -1.19
N ARG A 63 -3.79 -11.19 -2.45
CA ARG A 63 -3.90 -12.17 -3.53
C ARG A 63 -3.44 -11.54 -4.84
N SER A 64 -3.24 -12.38 -5.85
CA SER A 64 -2.78 -11.89 -7.15
C SER A 64 -3.71 -10.80 -7.68
N GLY A 65 -3.15 -9.63 -7.96
CA GLY A 65 -3.88 -8.51 -8.53
C GLY A 65 -4.78 -7.76 -7.56
N TYR A 66 -4.77 -8.09 -6.26
CA TYR A 66 -5.62 -7.41 -5.29
C TYR A 66 -5.04 -7.46 -3.88
N VAL A 67 -4.87 -6.29 -3.28
CA VAL A 67 -4.46 -6.15 -1.88
C VAL A 67 -5.40 -5.17 -1.20
N CYS A 68 -5.89 -5.55 -0.03
CA CYS A 68 -6.72 -4.66 0.79
C CYS A 68 -6.28 -4.77 2.24
N PHE A 69 -5.89 -3.64 2.81
CA PHE A 69 -5.58 -3.52 4.23
C PHE A 69 -6.41 -2.41 4.83
N GLU A 70 -7.10 -2.73 5.89
CA GLU A 70 -7.73 -1.73 6.74
C GLU A 70 -7.22 -1.94 8.16
N VAL A 71 -6.65 -0.89 8.75
CA VAL A 71 -6.05 -0.97 10.06
C VAL A 71 -6.63 0.10 10.97
N GLU A 72 -6.78 -0.23 12.25
CA GLU A 72 -7.14 0.71 13.28
C GLU A 72 -5.96 0.83 14.25
N SER A 73 -5.50 2.05 14.47
CA SER A 73 -4.34 2.30 15.33
C SER A 73 -4.80 2.62 16.75
N TYR A 74 -4.09 2.05 17.74
CA TYR A 74 -4.23 2.50 19.10
C TYR A 74 -3.67 3.92 19.24
N ASP A 75 -4.18 4.69 20.20
CA ASP A 75 -3.82 6.11 20.33
C ASP A 75 -2.31 6.34 20.41
N PHE A 76 -1.61 5.51 21.17
CA PHE A 76 -0.17 5.68 21.34
C PHE A 76 0.64 5.41 20.08
N ALA A 77 0.05 4.75 19.09
CA ALA A 77 0.75 4.33 17.87
C ALA A 77 0.36 5.14 16.63
N LYS A 78 -0.59 6.05 16.70
CA LYS A 78 -1.12 6.78 15.54
C LYS A 78 -0.04 7.47 14.73
N GLU A 79 0.87 8.18 15.36
CA GLU A 79 1.95 8.89 14.68
C GLU A 79 2.88 7.93 13.95
N ARG A 80 3.21 6.82 14.59
CA ARG A 80 4.04 5.78 14.01
C ARG A 80 3.40 5.18 12.76
N ILE A 81 2.12 4.83 12.84
CA ILE A 81 1.39 4.20 11.75
C ILE A 81 1.19 5.19 10.59
N LYS A 82 0.91 6.45 10.90
CA LYS A 82 0.88 7.49 9.89
C LYS A 82 2.20 7.53 9.10
N GLY A 83 3.33 7.47 9.79
CA GLY A 83 4.64 7.46 9.13
C GLY A 83 4.84 6.24 8.24
N VAL A 84 4.37 5.07 8.65
CA VAL A 84 4.43 3.86 7.83
C VAL A 84 3.68 4.05 6.51
N PHE A 85 2.43 4.52 6.58
CA PHE A 85 1.63 4.77 5.37
C PHE A 85 2.21 5.91 4.54
N ASP A 86 2.59 7.02 5.14
CA ASP A 86 3.14 8.17 4.42
C ASP A 86 4.37 7.77 3.62
N THR A 87 5.24 6.95 4.17
CA THR A 87 6.45 6.47 3.48
C THR A 87 6.08 5.63 2.25
N CYS A 88 5.18 4.67 2.41
CA CYS A 88 4.76 3.82 1.29
C CYS A 88 3.98 4.59 0.23
N ILE A 89 3.09 5.48 0.65
CA ILE A 89 2.32 6.33 -0.29
C ILE A 89 3.26 7.22 -1.09
N THR A 90 4.28 7.79 -0.46
CA THR A 90 5.30 8.55 -1.17
C THR A 90 5.95 7.74 -2.28
N GLY A 91 6.30 6.47 -1.98
CA GLY A 91 6.87 5.58 -3.00
C GLY A 91 5.91 5.30 -4.16
N PHE A 92 4.64 5.04 -3.85
CA PHE A 92 3.63 4.84 -4.90
C PHE A 92 3.42 6.10 -5.75
N LEU A 93 3.40 7.28 -5.12
CA LEU A 93 3.27 8.55 -5.85
C LEU A 93 4.45 8.79 -6.79
N MET A 94 5.66 8.45 -6.36
CA MET A 94 6.85 8.55 -7.21
C MET A 94 6.73 7.64 -8.43
N LEU A 95 6.24 6.40 -8.24
CA LEU A 95 6.01 5.49 -9.37
C LEU A 95 4.92 6.02 -10.30
N ALA A 96 3.84 6.55 -9.76
CA ALA A 96 2.76 7.12 -10.56
C ALA A 96 3.22 8.34 -11.36
N GLU A 97 4.11 9.15 -10.81
CA GLU A 97 4.67 10.32 -11.49
C GLU A 97 5.57 9.92 -12.65
N HIS A 98 6.42 8.89 -12.46
CA HIS A 98 7.35 8.43 -13.49
C HIS A 98 6.71 7.51 -14.53
N TYR A 99 5.68 6.78 -14.15
CA TYR A 99 5.03 5.77 -15.00
C TYR A 99 3.50 5.94 -15.00
N PRO A 100 2.99 7.13 -15.38
CA PRO A 100 1.55 7.42 -15.27
C PRO A 100 0.67 6.53 -16.14
N GLN A 101 1.23 5.88 -17.16
CA GLN A 101 0.48 4.96 -18.01
C GLN A 101 0.24 3.60 -17.37
N TYR A 102 0.90 3.29 -16.25
CA TYR A 102 0.82 1.98 -15.62
C TYR A 102 0.23 2.00 -14.21
N ILE A 103 0.21 3.14 -13.56
CA ILE A 103 -0.23 3.25 -12.17
C ILE A 103 -0.97 4.57 -11.95
N THR A 104 -2.09 4.50 -11.24
CA THR A 104 -2.87 5.69 -10.91
C THR A 104 -3.38 5.63 -9.48
N PHE A 105 -3.60 6.80 -8.91
CA PHE A 105 -4.26 6.99 -7.61
C PHE A 105 -5.72 7.38 -7.77
N GLU A 106 -6.55 6.84 -6.89
CA GLU A 106 -7.97 7.18 -6.81
C GLU A 106 -8.34 7.80 -5.46
#